data_89fc580f16da7cd48c4e600645e8ca48
#
_entry.id   89fc580f16da7cd48c4e600645e8ca48
#
_cell.length_a   1.000
_cell.length_b   1.000
_cell.length_c   1.000
_cell.angle_alpha   90.00
_cell.angle_beta   90.00
_cell.angle_gamma   90.00
#
_symmetry.space_group_name_H-M   'P 1'
#
loop_
_entity.id
_entity.type
_entity.pdbx_description
1 polymer ?
#
loop_
_entity_poly.entity_id
_entity_poly.type
_entity_poly.pdbx_seq_one_letter_code
_entity_poly.pdbx_strand_id
1 'polypeptide(L)'
;MKKALIVLLIIYLFMQLYLPGMAEDKIRQGLLDNIDQAEGLVVDARSFPAWEILFSQRVDHLNIRAESIVLDRLKLNSLRGEYRDVSYSDGEVSGKNTDLSVYVSEKALNNFVNQKYSNLNDFMVNIEPDMVYLSGYVDFLDAKFKVQLSGTLELTRVNKIVFEPGKFSVEEVDIPVSLLKSFVNNLGFTLNLDQYNIPLTVEKIRVSSDKLILEGGTSAEGTVQ
;
A
#
# COMPACT_ATOMS: atom_id res chain seq x y z
N MET A 1 22.64 -48.79 10.57
CA MET A 1 22.15 -47.99 9.42
C MET A 1 20.68 -47.59 9.58
N LYS A 2 19.70 -48.50 9.78
CA LYS A 2 18.25 -48.17 9.91
C LYS A 2 17.95 -47.17 11.05
N LYS A 3 18.60 -47.28 12.23
CA LYS A 3 18.40 -46.36 13.36
C LYS A 3 18.88 -44.95 13.04
N ALA A 4 20.01 -44.78 12.36
CA ALA A 4 20.54 -43.48 11.94
C ALA A 4 19.62 -42.81 10.91
N LEU A 5 19.04 -43.57 9.99
CA LEU A 5 18.09 -43.07 9.00
C LEU A 5 16.78 -42.58 9.63
N ILE A 6 16.31 -43.32 10.65
CA ILE A 6 15.12 -42.91 11.41
C ILE A 6 15.39 -41.58 12.18
N VAL A 7 16.55 -41.42 12.80
CA VAL A 7 16.93 -40.18 13.49
C VAL A 7 16.99 -39.00 12.51
N LEU A 8 17.64 -39.20 11.34
CA LEU A 8 17.70 -38.17 10.31
C LEU A 8 16.29 -37.76 9.81
N LEU A 9 15.42 -38.75 9.63
CA LEU A 9 14.03 -38.48 9.23
C LEU A 9 13.27 -37.66 10.29
N ILE A 10 13.46 -37.99 11.57
CA ILE A 10 12.85 -37.25 12.68
C ILE A 10 13.36 -35.80 12.72
N ILE A 11 14.67 -35.60 12.57
CA ILE A 11 15.27 -34.26 12.51
C ILE A 11 14.72 -33.48 11.32
N TYR A 12 14.62 -34.09 10.15
CA TYR A 12 14.07 -33.48 8.95
C TYR A 12 12.60 -33.04 9.17
N LEU A 13 11.76 -33.92 9.71
CA LEU A 13 10.37 -33.62 10.01
C LEU A 13 10.24 -32.50 11.04
N PHE A 14 11.08 -32.50 12.07
CA PHE A 14 11.11 -31.43 13.06
C PHE A 14 11.51 -30.09 12.44
N MET A 15 12.53 -30.06 11.59
CA MET A 15 12.92 -28.86 10.86
C MET A 15 11.77 -28.35 9.97
N GLN A 16 11.10 -29.24 9.25
CA GLN A 16 9.99 -28.89 8.35
C GLN A 16 8.81 -28.26 9.09
N LEU A 17 8.58 -28.62 10.35
CA LEU A 17 7.50 -28.09 11.16
C LEU A 17 7.88 -26.78 11.90
N TYR A 18 9.14 -26.65 12.30
CA TYR A 18 9.57 -25.57 13.20
C TYR A 18 10.11 -24.33 12.46
N LEU A 19 10.87 -24.55 11.38
CA LEU A 19 11.54 -23.45 10.68
C LEU A 19 10.60 -22.43 10.02
N PRO A 20 9.47 -22.82 9.43
CA PRO A 20 8.53 -21.82 8.89
C PRO A 20 8.05 -20.83 9.95
N GLY A 21 7.69 -21.30 11.15
CA GLY A 21 7.27 -20.42 12.26
C GLY A 21 8.36 -19.43 12.69
N MET A 22 9.64 -19.84 12.68
CA MET A 22 10.74 -18.90 12.94
C MET A 22 10.86 -17.83 11.84
N ALA A 23 10.64 -18.20 10.59
CA ALA A 23 10.64 -17.24 9.48
C ALA A 23 9.47 -16.26 9.60
N GLU A 24 8.27 -16.76 9.90
CA GLU A 24 7.07 -15.94 10.13
C GLU A 24 7.29 -14.88 11.20
N ASP A 25 7.85 -15.27 12.34
CA ASP A 25 8.16 -14.36 13.45
C ASP A 25 9.16 -13.27 13.04
N LYS A 26 10.24 -13.64 12.34
CA LYS A 26 11.23 -12.67 11.86
C LYS A 26 10.66 -11.71 10.82
N ILE A 27 9.91 -12.22 9.85
CA ILE A 27 9.26 -11.41 8.83
C ILE A 27 8.26 -10.47 9.49
N ARG A 28 7.46 -10.98 10.42
CA ARG A 28 6.49 -10.18 11.17
C ARG A 28 7.15 -9.05 11.95
N GLN A 29 8.26 -9.32 12.63
CA GLN A 29 9.02 -8.29 13.34
C GLN A 29 9.57 -7.24 12.36
N GLY A 30 10.21 -7.65 11.26
CA GLY A 30 10.71 -6.75 10.24
C GLY A 30 9.62 -5.86 9.63
N LEU A 31 8.42 -6.40 9.43
CA LEU A 31 7.27 -5.59 8.99
C LEU A 31 6.83 -4.59 10.06
N LEU A 32 6.73 -5.01 11.33
CA LEU A 32 6.30 -4.15 12.42
C LEU A 32 7.28 -3.02 12.72
N ASP A 33 8.57 -3.22 12.47
CA ASP A 33 9.60 -2.17 12.64
C ASP A 33 9.43 -1.02 11.62
N ASN A 34 8.75 -1.27 10.49
CA ASN A 34 8.51 -0.30 9.42
C ASN A 34 7.06 0.21 9.35
N ILE A 35 6.21 -0.18 10.30
CA ILE A 35 4.78 0.14 10.33
C ILE A 35 4.48 0.85 11.65
N ASP A 36 3.77 1.98 11.61
CA ASP A 36 3.39 2.71 12.83
C ASP A 36 2.39 1.91 13.69
N GLN A 37 1.42 1.29 13.04
CA GLN A 37 0.40 0.45 13.69
C GLN A 37 -0.07 -0.64 12.73
N ALA A 38 -0.35 -1.83 13.26
CA ALA A 38 -0.95 -2.92 12.51
C ALA A 38 -2.01 -3.63 13.37
N GLU A 39 -3.17 -3.89 12.79
CA GLU A 39 -4.26 -4.65 13.38
C GLU A 39 -4.48 -5.94 12.58
N GLY A 40 -4.60 -7.07 13.26
CA GLY A 40 -4.86 -8.35 12.63
C GLY A 40 -3.75 -8.82 11.67
N LEU A 41 -2.48 -8.44 11.91
CA LEU A 41 -1.37 -8.86 11.06
C LEU A 41 -1.08 -10.35 11.25
N VAL A 42 -1.28 -11.09 10.16
CA VAL A 42 -0.99 -12.52 10.03
C VAL A 42 0.03 -12.70 8.91
N VAL A 43 1.09 -13.43 9.22
CA VAL A 43 2.15 -13.82 8.29
C VAL A 43 2.16 -15.34 8.23
N ASP A 44 2.05 -15.93 7.05
CA ASP A 44 2.13 -17.39 6.81
C ASP A 44 3.25 -17.62 5.78
N ALA A 45 4.32 -18.24 6.22
CA ALA A 45 5.50 -18.51 5.41
C ALA A 45 5.64 -20.02 5.13
N ARG A 46 5.92 -20.37 3.87
CA ARG A 46 6.10 -21.79 3.46
C ARG A 46 7.33 -21.93 2.59
N SER A 47 8.11 -22.93 2.89
CA SER A 47 9.28 -23.32 2.09
C SER A 47 9.47 -24.83 2.10
N PHE A 48 9.84 -25.35 0.95
CA PHE A 48 10.19 -26.76 0.83
C PHE A 48 11.43 -26.94 -0.06
N PRO A 49 12.52 -27.51 0.47
CA PRO A 49 12.68 -27.99 1.85
C PRO A 49 12.92 -26.84 2.86
N ALA A 50 12.37 -26.96 4.07
CA ALA A 50 12.43 -25.87 5.06
C ALA A 50 13.85 -25.52 5.55
N TRP A 51 14.85 -26.38 5.37
CA TRP A 51 16.24 -26.06 5.73
C TRP A 51 16.81 -24.87 4.94
N GLU A 52 16.27 -24.55 3.75
CA GLU A 52 16.70 -23.39 2.96
C GLU A 52 16.48 -22.08 3.73
N ILE A 53 15.48 -22.04 4.61
CA ILE A 53 15.21 -20.91 5.50
C ILE A 53 16.44 -20.55 6.34
N LEU A 54 17.18 -21.57 6.83
CA LEU A 54 18.37 -21.36 7.66
C LEU A 54 19.57 -20.82 6.88
N PHE A 55 19.76 -21.27 5.65
CA PHE A 55 20.96 -20.97 4.88
C PHE A 55 20.81 -19.78 3.95
N SER A 56 19.61 -19.58 3.39
CA SER A 56 19.36 -18.55 2.39
C SER A 56 18.53 -17.38 2.91
N GLN A 57 17.94 -17.49 4.11
CA GLN A 57 16.98 -16.53 4.65
C GLN A 57 15.87 -16.21 3.63
N ARG A 58 15.40 -17.26 2.97
CA ARG A 58 14.38 -17.19 1.94
C ARG A 58 13.22 -18.10 2.27
N VAL A 59 12.03 -17.70 1.83
CA VAL A 59 10.83 -18.52 1.82
C VAL A 59 10.22 -18.53 0.40
N ASP A 60 9.74 -19.70 -0.03
CA ASP A 60 9.20 -19.86 -1.38
C ASP A 60 7.87 -19.13 -1.55
N HIS A 61 7.04 -19.18 -0.52
CA HIS A 61 5.72 -18.54 -0.49
C HIS A 61 5.51 -17.82 0.82
N LEU A 62 4.99 -16.61 0.72
CA LEU A 62 4.62 -15.78 1.87
C LEU A 62 3.23 -15.19 1.63
N ASN A 63 2.34 -15.38 2.59
CA ASN A 63 1.05 -14.72 2.65
C ASN A 63 1.04 -13.71 3.80
N ILE A 64 0.72 -12.47 3.48
CA ILE A 64 0.54 -11.41 4.47
C ILE A 64 -0.90 -10.96 4.44
N ARG A 65 -1.53 -10.88 5.61
CA ARG A 65 -2.87 -10.34 5.77
C ARG A 65 -2.89 -9.41 6.97
N ALA A 66 -3.58 -8.29 6.84
CA ALA A 66 -3.85 -7.39 7.94
C ALA A 66 -5.24 -6.75 7.78
N GLU A 67 -5.92 -6.50 8.88
CA GLU A 67 -7.18 -5.77 8.89
C GLU A 67 -6.93 -4.29 8.64
N SER A 68 -5.90 -3.74 9.23
CA SER A 68 -5.42 -2.39 8.91
C SER A 68 -3.93 -2.24 9.21
N ILE A 69 -3.29 -1.35 8.44
CA ILE A 69 -1.90 -0.92 8.63
C ILE A 69 -1.87 0.60 8.55
N VAL A 70 -1.11 1.25 9.43
CA VAL A 70 -0.86 2.69 9.37
C VAL A 70 0.60 2.93 8.99
N LEU A 71 0.81 3.70 7.92
CA LEU A 71 2.10 4.07 7.37
C LEU A 71 2.18 5.60 7.27
N ASP A 72 2.98 6.25 8.09
CA ASP A 72 3.14 7.72 8.07
C ASP A 72 1.77 8.44 7.97
N ARG A 73 0.85 8.08 8.88
CA ARG A 73 -0.53 8.63 8.97
C ARG A 73 -1.49 8.15 7.87
N LEU A 74 -1.04 7.42 6.86
CA LEU A 74 -1.92 6.78 5.88
C LEU A 74 -2.42 5.45 6.43
N LYS A 75 -3.73 5.35 6.66
CA LYS A 75 -4.36 4.08 7.03
C LYS A 75 -4.73 3.29 5.79
N LEU A 76 -4.09 2.14 5.63
CA LEU A 76 -4.45 1.11 4.65
C LEU A 76 -5.42 0.14 5.30
N ASN A 77 -6.51 -0.17 4.62
CA ASN A 77 -7.53 -1.09 5.10
C ASN A 77 -7.44 -2.42 4.34
N SER A 78 -7.61 -3.53 5.06
CA SER A 78 -7.68 -4.89 4.51
C SER A 78 -6.56 -5.22 3.50
N LEU A 79 -5.34 -5.25 3.99
CA LEU A 79 -4.19 -5.68 3.20
C LEU A 79 -4.23 -7.20 3.03
N ARG A 80 -4.06 -7.65 1.78
CA ARG A 80 -3.79 -9.04 1.41
C ARG A 80 -2.67 -9.05 0.39
N GLY A 81 -1.63 -9.82 0.66
CA GLY A 81 -0.50 -9.96 -0.25
C GLY A 81 -0.01 -11.40 -0.30
N GLU A 82 0.19 -11.90 -1.51
CA GLU A 82 0.85 -13.16 -1.79
C GLU A 82 2.18 -12.89 -2.49
N TYR A 83 3.23 -13.49 -1.99
CA TYR A 83 4.59 -13.26 -2.48
C TYR A 83 5.28 -14.58 -2.76
N ARG A 84 6.23 -14.55 -3.70
CA ARG A 84 7.12 -15.67 -4.01
C ARG A 84 8.58 -15.25 -3.90
N ASP A 85 9.43 -16.23 -3.64
CA ASP A 85 10.87 -16.05 -3.57
C ASP A 85 11.26 -14.89 -2.62
N VAL A 86 10.66 -14.89 -1.43
CA VAL A 86 10.83 -13.81 -0.45
C VAL A 86 12.14 -14.00 0.30
N SER A 87 12.98 -13.00 0.28
CA SER A 87 14.15 -12.87 1.15
C SER A 87 13.84 -11.93 2.31
N TYR A 88 14.38 -12.25 3.48
CA TYR A 88 14.26 -11.43 4.67
C TYR A 88 15.62 -11.37 5.39
N SER A 89 16.16 -10.17 5.52
CA SER A 89 17.44 -9.91 6.17
C SER A 89 17.43 -8.54 6.78
N ASP A 90 18.00 -8.40 7.98
CA ASP A 90 18.21 -7.12 8.66
C ASP A 90 16.96 -6.22 8.76
N GLY A 91 15.79 -6.84 8.94
CA GLY A 91 14.50 -6.12 9.03
C GLY A 91 13.89 -5.73 7.68
N GLU A 92 14.56 -6.03 6.58
CA GLU A 92 14.03 -5.84 5.23
C GLU A 92 13.37 -7.11 4.72
N VAL A 93 12.19 -6.96 4.13
CA VAL A 93 11.45 -8.03 3.48
C VAL A 93 11.28 -7.67 2.01
N SER A 94 11.85 -8.48 1.13
CA SER A 94 11.76 -8.27 -0.31
C SER A 94 11.31 -9.55 -1.00
N GLY A 95 10.47 -9.41 -2.01
CA GLY A 95 9.95 -10.55 -2.76
C GLY A 95 9.10 -10.08 -3.93
N LYS A 96 8.79 -11.01 -4.81
CA LYS A 96 7.89 -10.74 -5.93
C LYS A 96 6.45 -10.99 -5.47
N ASN A 97 5.63 -9.93 -5.42
CA ASN A 97 4.22 -10.12 -5.18
C ASN A 97 3.56 -10.77 -6.40
N THR A 98 2.74 -11.77 -6.15
CA THR A 98 1.94 -12.47 -7.16
C THR A 98 0.49 -12.03 -7.12
N ASP A 99 0.04 -11.54 -5.98
CA ASP A 99 -1.25 -10.93 -5.77
C ASP A 99 -1.14 -9.93 -4.62
N LEU A 100 -1.60 -8.71 -4.83
CA LEU A 100 -1.68 -7.67 -3.81
C LEU A 100 -3.01 -6.95 -3.95
N SER A 101 -3.74 -6.87 -2.86
CA SER A 101 -4.96 -6.08 -2.77
C SER A 101 -5.00 -5.33 -1.45
N VAL A 102 -5.07 -4.00 -1.55
CA VAL A 102 -5.18 -3.08 -0.42
C VAL A 102 -6.18 -2.02 -0.77
N TYR A 103 -6.92 -1.51 0.17
CA TYR A 103 -7.71 -0.33 -0.10
C TYR A 103 -7.53 0.78 0.94
N VAL A 104 -7.74 2.00 0.48
CA VAL A 104 -7.72 3.22 1.28
C VAL A 104 -9.13 3.78 1.27
N SER A 105 -9.76 3.88 2.43
CA SER A 105 -11.09 4.50 2.54
C SER A 105 -10.98 6.02 2.37
N GLU A 106 -12.05 6.65 1.90
CA GLU A 106 -12.16 8.10 1.80
C GLU A 106 -11.77 8.80 3.12
N LYS A 107 -12.25 8.28 4.25
CA LYS A 107 -11.88 8.79 5.58
C LYS A 107 -10.39 8.72 5.85
N ALA A 108 -9.74 7.62 5.46
CA ALA A 108 -8.29 7.45 5.65
C ALA A 108 -7.51 8.42 4.77
N LEU A 109 -7.94 8.62 3.52
CA LEU A 109 -7.34 9.57 2.60
C LEU A 109 -7.52 11.03 3.08
N ASN A 110 -8.71 11.38 3.57
CA ASN A 110 -8.97 12.69 4.18
C ASN A 110 -8.03 12.97 5.35
N ASN A 111 -7.90 12.03 6.28
CA ASN A 111 -7.01 12.17 7.42
C ASN A 111 -5.55 12.34 6.99
N PHE A 112 -5.10 11.55 6.02
CA PHE A 112 -3.74 11.64 5.49
C PHE A 112 -3.47 13.01 4.85
N VAL A 113 -4.34 13.45 3.95
CA VAL A 113 -4.19 14.73 3.23
C VAL A 113 -4.16 15.90 4.23
N ASN A 114 -5.10 15.94 5.17
CA ASN A 114 -5.20 17.02 6.16
C ASN A 114 -4.02 17.06 7.13
N GLN A 115 -3.43 15.91 7.45
CA GLN A 115 -2.30 15.85 8.39
C GLN A 115 -0.94 16.05 7.72
N LYS A 116 -0.80 15.66 6.47
CA LYS A 116 0.47 15.71 5.75
C LYS A 116 0.67 17.02 4.98
N TYR A 117 -0.41 17.60 4.50
CA TYR A 117 -0.38 18.80 3.65
C TYR A 117 -1.06 19.96 4.38
N SER A 118 -0.25 20.84 5.00
CA SER A 118 -0.75 21.97 5.80
C SER A 118 -1.61 22.95 5.02
N ASN A 119 -1.41 23.05 3.72
CA ASN A 119 -2.23 23.87 2.80
C ASN A 119 -3.57 23.22 2.42
N LEU A 120 -3.79 21.97 2.83
CA LEU A 120 -5.01 21.21 2.58
C LEU A 120 -5.73 20.77 3.87
N ASN A 121 -5.33 21.29 5.04
CA ASN A 121 -5.89 20.87 6.33
C ASN A 121 -7.40 21.14 6.49
N ASP A 122 -7.93 22.12 5.75
CA ASP A 122 -9.36 22.47 5.72
C ASP A 122 -10.08 21.92 4.48
N PHE A 123 -9.41 21.09 3.69
CA PHE A 123 -10.00 20.48 2.51
C PHE A 123 -10.61 19.13 2.83
N MET A 124 -11.71 18.83 2.16
CA MET A 124 -12.35 17.52 2.15
C MET A 124 -12.07 16.80 0.83
N VAL A 125 -11.61 15.56 0.94
CA VAL A 125 -11.50 14.64 -0.18
C VAL A 125 -12.80 13.85 -0.28
N ASN A 126 -13.40 13.79 -1.45
CA ASN A 126 -14.54 12.92 -1.76
C ASN A 126 -14.13 12.01 -2.92
N ILE A 127 -14.43 10.73 -2.81
CA ILE A 127 -14.09 9.70 -3.80
C ILE A 127 -15.36 9.22 -4.48
N GLU A 128 -15.48 9.51 -5.77
CA GLU A 128 -16.53 8.99 -6.63
C GLU A 128 -15.93 8.01 -7.66
N PRO A 129 -16.72 7.20 -8.35
CA PRO A 129 -16.19 6.32 -9.38
C PRO A 129 -15.35 7.10 -10.42
N ASP A 130 -14.09 6.66 -10.59
CA ASP A 130 -13.11 7.23 -11.50
C ASP A 130 -12.67 8.69 -11.24
N MET A 131 -13.20 9.34 -10.22
CA MET A 131 -12.91 10.74 -9.91
C MET A 131 -12.65 10.97 -8.43
N VAL A 132 -11.76 11.93 -8.16
CA VAL A 132 -11.50 12.42 -6.80
C VAL A 132 -11.72 13.92 -6.77
N TYR A 133 -12.42 14.39 -5.74
CA TYR A 133 -12.71 15.79 -5.50
C TYR A 133 -12.01 16.27 -4.25
N LEU A 134 -11.36 17.42 -4.35
CA LEU A 134 -10.89 18.20 -3.20
C LEU A 134 -11.75 19.46 -3.11
N SER A 135 -12.45 19.65 -2.02
CA SER A 135 -13.26 20.84 -1.76
C SER A 135 -12.86 21.50 -0.45
N GLY A 136 -12.76 22.80 -0.46
CA GLY A 136 -12.36 23.58 0.71
C GLY A 136 -12.55 25.06 0.52
N TYR A 137 -11.94 25.85 1.39
CA TYR A 137 -11.96 27.30 1.32
C TYR A 137 -10.54 27.84 1.18
N VAL A 138 -10.41 28.89 0.37
CA VAL A 138 -9.18 29.67 0.26
C VAL A 138 -9.47 31.12 0.60
N ASP A 139 -8.57 31.71 1.38
CA ASP A 139 -8.64 33.13 1.72
C ASP A 139 -7.92 33.95 0.63
N PHE A 140 -8.62 34.90 0.04
CA PHE A 140 -8.05 35.81 -0.94
C PHE A 140 -8.66 37.22 -0.76
N LEU A 141 -7.81 38.22 -0.57
CA LEU A 141 -8.20 39.62 -0.34
C LEU A 141 -9.29 39.78 0.75
N ASP A 142 -9.05 39.17 1.91
CA ASP A 142 -9.94 39.18 3.09
C ASP A 142 -11.34 38.55 2.86
N ALA A 143 -11.55 37.86 1.75
CA ALA A 143 -12.73 37.07 1.46
C ALA A 143 -12.42 35.59 1.40
N LYS A 144 -13.37 34.74 1.86
CA LYS A 144 -13.29 33.27 1.75
C LYS A 144 -14.04 32.81 0.52
N PHE A 145 -13.36 32.09 -0.34
CA PHE A 145 -13.93 31.50 -1.54
C PHE A 145 -13.99 29.99 -1.40
N LYS A 146 -15.16 29.43 -1.68
CA LYS A 146 -15.29 27.98 -1.80
C LYS A 146 -14.65 27.53 -3.12
N VAL A 147 -13.72 26.60 -3.00
CA VAL A 147 -13.03 26.02 -4.16
C VAL A 147 -13.26 24.53 -4.22
N GLN A 148 -13.34 24.02 -5.44
CA GLN A 148 -13.40 22.59 -5.70
C GLN A 148 -12.45 22.25 -6.83
N LEU A 149 -11.65 21.20 -6.60
CA LEU A 149 -10.74 20.65 -7.54
C LEU A 149 -11.16 19.21 -7.81
N SER A 150 -11.43 18.83 -9.04
CA SER A 150 -11.70 17.46 -9.42
C SER A 150 -10.60 16.94 -10.34
N GLY A 151 -10.27 15.66 -10.22
CA GLY A 151 -9.22 15.05 -11.00
C GLY A 151 -9.20 13.54 -10.84
N THR A 152 -8.18 12.94 -11.41
CA THR A 152 -7.92 11.50 -11.37
C THR A 152 -6.73 11.20 -10.49
N LEU A 153 -6.62 9.94 -10.04
CA LEU A 153 -5.41 9.44 -9.42
C LEU A 153 -4.64 8.61 -10.43
N GLU A 154 -3.41 8.98 -10.67
CA GLU A 154 -2.54 8.30 -11.61
C GLU A 154 -1.36 7.64 -10.93
N LEU A 155 -1.05 6.44 -11.37
CA LEU A 155 0.17 5.74 -11.00
C LEU A 155 1.28 6.19 -11.94
N THR A 156 2.08 7.17 -11.52
CA THR A 156 3.15 7.73 -12.37
C THR A 156 4.39 6.84 -12.42
N ARG A 157 4.60 6.06 -11.38
CA ARG A 157 5.62 5.01 -11.24
C ARG A 157 5.06 3.92 -10.36
N VAL A 158 5.72 2.77 -10.33
CA VAL A 158 5.43 1.76 -9.31
C VAL A 158 5.40 2.45 -7.94
N ASN A 159 4.38 2.18 -7.15
CA ASN A 159 4.18 2.71 -5.79
C ASN A 159 4.04 4.23 -5.66
N LYS A 160 3.98 5.00 -6.73
CA LYS A 160 3.79 6.45 -6.66
C LYS A 160 2.51 6.89 -7.34
N ILE A 161 1.55 7.30 -6.52
CA ILE A 161 0.22 7.75 -6.92
C ILE A 161 0.14 9.25 -6.79
N VAL A 162 -0.25 9.92 -7.84
CA VAL A 162 -0.36 11.38 -7.91
C VAL A 162 -1.79 11.77 -8.23
N PHE A 163 -2.30 12.78 -7.55
CA PHE A 163 -3.55 13.40 -7.92
C PHE A 163 -3.31 14.37 -9.08
N GLU A 164 -3.92 14.08 -10.23
CA GLU A 164 -3.85 14.89 -11.45
C GLU A 164 -5.14 15.72 -11.58
N PRO A 165 -5.05 17.04 -11.33
CA PRO A 165 -6.20 17.91 -11.40
C PRO A 165 -6.66 18.13 -12.85
N GLY A 166 -7.93 17.87 -13.12
CA GLY A 166 -8.56 18.07 -14.42
C GLY A 166 -9.45 19.31 -14.51
N LYS A 167 -10.15 19.65 -13.41
CA LYS A 167 -11.11 20.76 -13.37
C LYS A 167 -11.01 21.50 -12.05
N PHE A 168 -11.10 22.82 -12.11
CA PHE A 168 -11.11 23.69 -10.93
C PHE A 168 -12.33 24.62 -11.00
N SER A 169 -13.03 24.79 -9.89
CA SER A 169 -14.12 25.73 -9.78
C SER A 169 -14.02 26.60 -8.53
N VAL A 170 -14.47 27.83 -8.63
CA VAL A 170 -14.59 28.79 -7.54
C VAL A 170 -16.02 29.26 -7.51
N GLU A 171 -16.69 29.14 -6.35
CA GLU A 171 -18.12 29.51 -6.20
C GLU A 171 -18.99 28.91 -7.33
N GLU A 172 -18.73 27.63 -7.68
CA GLU A 172 -19.40 26.88 -8.75
C GLU A 172 -19.10 27.35 -10.18
N VAL A 173 -18.23 28.34 -10.36
CA VAL A 173 -17.77 28.80 -11.68
C VAL A 173 -16.52 28.03 -12.08
N ASP A 174 -16.60 27.35 -13.21
CA ASP A 174 -15.47 26.60 -13.76
C ASP A 174 -14.38 27.52 -14.30
N ILE A 175 -13.15 27.30 -13.86
CA ILE A 175 -11.98 28.04 -14.30
C ILE A 175 -11.00 27.04 -14.95
N PRO A 176 -10.52 27.32 -16.18
CA PRO A 176 -9.55 26.45 -16.83
C PRO A 176 -8.28 26.26 -15.96
N VAL A 177 -7.92 25.02 -15.66
CA VAL A 177 -6.73 24.67 -14.86
C VAL A 177 -5.46 25.28 -15.43
N SER A 178 -5.39 25.43 -16.77
CA SER A 178 -4.27 26.07 -17.46
C SER A 178 -3.98 27.51 -17.03
N LEU A 179 -4.99 28.24 -16.56
CA LEU A 179 -4.85 29.62 -16.07
C LEU A 179 -4.33 29.69 -14.62
N LEU A 180 -4.43 28.60 -13.89
CA LEU A 180 -4.15 28.54 -12.47
C LEU A 180 -3.10 27.47 -12.10
N LYS A 181 -2.25 27.09 -13.07
CA LYS A 181 -1.28 25.97 -12.89
C LYS A 181 -0.48 26.06 -11.58
N SER A 182 0.08 27.22 -11.27
CA SER A 182 0.89 27.41 -10.05
C SER A 182 0.07 27.27 -8.76
N PHE A 183 -1.20 27.66 -8.77
CA PHE A 183 -2.09 27.53 -7.64
C PHE A 183 -2.59 26.10 -7.48
N VAL A 184 -3.02 25.49 -8.58
CA VAL A 184 -3.56 24.12 -8.61
C VAL A 184 -2.49 23.08 -8.24
N ASN A 185 -1.24 23.28 -8.69
CA ASN A 185 -0.14 22.39 -8.32
C ASN A 185 0.15 22.37 -6.81
N ASN A 186 -0.17 23.44 -6.10
CA ASN A 186 -0.03 23.50 -4.64
C ASN A 186 -1.19 22.82 -3.90
N LEU A 187 -2.29 22.52 -4.59
CA LEU A 187 -3.45 21.82 -4.04
C LEU A 187 -3.45 20.32 -4.33
N GLY A 188 -2.47 19.82 -5.06
CA GLY A 188 -2.30 18.40 -5.33
C GLY A 188 -1.67 17.63 -4.16
N PHE A 189 -1.87 16.32 -4.13
CA PHE A 189 -1.21 15.43 -3.17
C PHE A 189 -0.60 14.21 -3.88
N THR A 190 0.35 13.60 -3.21
CA THR A 190 1.03 12.38 -3.69
C THR A 190 1.06 11.33 -2.59
N LEU A 191 0.70 10.10 -2.93
CA LEU A 191 0.92 8.93 -2.11
C LEU A 191 2.18 8.23 -2.64
N ASN A 192 3.28 8.29 -1.89
CA ASN A 192 4.50 7.59 -2.22
C ASN A 192 4.69 6.42 -1.27
N LEU A 193 4.46 5.20 -1.76
CA LEU A 193 4.56 3.98 -0.97
C LEU A 193 6.00 3.42 -0.93
N ASP A 194 6.91 3.89 -1.82
CA ASP A 194 8.32 3.46 -1.82
C ASP A 194 9.11 3.91 -0.59
N GLN A 195 8.62 4.96 0.09
CA GLN A 195 9.27 5.44 1.31
C GLN A 195 9.13 4.49 2.51
N TYR A 196 8.29 3.47 2.39
CA TYR A 196 8.06 2.47 3.42
C TYR A 196 8.76 1.18 3.03
N ASN A 197 9.61 0.66 3.90
CA ASN A 197 10.35 -0.60 3.67
C ASN A 197 9.45 -1.82 3.89
N ILE A 198 8.33 -1.86 3.17
CA ILE A 198 7.38 -2.96 3.18
C ILE A 198 7.22 -3.51 1.76
N PRO A 199 6.98 -4.81 1.60
CA PRO A 199 6.92 -5.43 0.28
C PRO A 199 5.58 -5.13 -0.44
N LEU A 200 5.28 -3.84 -0.65
CA LEU A 200 4.12 -3.40 -1.42
C LEU A 200 4.57 -2.96 -2.81
N THR A 201 4.10 -3.65 -3.84
CA THR A 201 4.31 -3.24 -5.24
C THR A 201 2.94 -3.01 -5.86
N VAL A 202 2.54 -1.75 -5.98
CA VAL A 202 1.27 -1.34 -6.57
C VAL A 202 1.49 -1.06 -8.05
N GLU A 203 0.73 -1.76 -8.89
CA GLU A 203 0.79 -1.67 -10.36
C GLU A 203 -0.50 -1.11 -10.96
N LYS A 204 -1.58 -1.11 -10.20
CA LYS A 204 -2.89 -0.63 -10.65
C LYS A 204 -3.65 0.04 -9.53
N ILE A 205 -4.40 1.08 -9.89
CA ILE A 205 -5.32 1.79 -9.01
C ILE A 205 -6.70 1.73 -9.62
N ARG A 206 -7.68 1.45 -8.79
CA ARG A 206 -9.09 1.64 -9.13
C ARG A 206 -9.73 2.57 -8.13
N VAL A 207 -10.39 3.58 -8.64
CA VAL A 207 -11.18 4.53 -7.85
C VAL A 207 -12.63 4.04 -7.85
N SER A 208 -13.17 3.74 -6.69
CA SER A 208 -14.54 3.26 -6.51
C SER A 208 -15.23 4.16 -5.49
N SER A 209 -16.54 4.05 -5.36
CA SER A 209 -17.28 4.84 -4.36
C SER A 209 -16.66 4.66 -2.98
N ASP A 210 -16.31 5.77 -2.32
CA ASP A 210 -15.79 5.88 -0.96
C ASP A 210 -14.41 5.21 -0.70
N LYS A 211 -13.71 4.71 -1.74
CA LYS A 211 -12.42 4.03 -1.56
C LYS A 211 -11.55 3.99 -2.81
N LEU A 212 -10.24 3.92 -2.55
CA LEU A 212 -9.23 3.54 -3.53
C LEU A 212 -8.87 2.08 -3.34
N ILE A 213 -8.75 1.34 -4.44
CA ILE A 213 -8.29 -0.04 -4.45
C ILE A 213 -6.92 -0.05 -5.13
N LEU A 214 -5.91 -0.50 -4.40
CA LEU A 214 -4.54 -0.63 -4.86
C LEU A 214 -4.30 -2.10 -5.13
N GLU A 215 -3.89 -2.42 -6.35
CA GLU A 215 -3.64 -3.78 -6.79
C GLU A 215 -2.22 -3.88 -7.34
N GLY A 216 -1.59 -5.01 -7.12
CA GLY A 216 -0.27 -5.31 -7.62
C GLY A 216 -0.05 -6.81 -7.76
N GLY A 217 1.02 -7.17 -8.44
CA GLY A 217 1.34 -8.54 -8.77
C GLY A 217 0.96 -8.89 -10.19
N THR A 218 1.70 -9.80 -10.77
CA THR A 218 1.40 -10.38 -12.07
C THR A 218 0.10 -11.17 -11.99
N SER A 219 -1.03 -10.48 -12.02
CA SER A 219 -2.25 -11.12 -12.50
C SER A 219 -1.92 -11.63 -13.89
N ALA A 220 -1.96 -12.93 -14.05
CA ALA A 220 -1.82 -13.58 -15.34
C ALA A 220 -2.63 -12.79 -16.36
N GLU A 221 -2.03 -12.54 -17.51
CA GLU A 221 -2.63 -11.98 -18.71
C GLU A 221 -4.12 -12.29 -18.79
N GLY A 222 -4.94 -11.29 -18.48
CA GLY A 222 -6.34 -11.34 -18.84
C GLY A 222 -6.38 -11.34 -20.36
N THR A 223 -6.66 -12.49 -20.91
CA THR A 223 -6.98 -12.72 -22.30
C THR A 223 -7.98 -11.67 -22.74
N VAL A 224 -7.48 -10.67 -23.48
CA VAL A 224 -8.32 -9.80 -24.29
C VAL A 224 -8.74 -10.63 -25.48
N GLN A 225 -10.00 -11.01 -25.54
CA GLN A 225 -10.70 -11.33 -26.79
C GLN A 225 -11.71 -10.25 -27.06
#